data_daca0f4f1f0c612c7ce6f02a4145755c
#
_entry.id   daca0f4f1f0c612c7ce6f02a4145755c
#
_cell.length_a   1.000
_cell.length_b   1.000
_cell.length_c   1.000
_cell.angle_alpha   90.00
_cell.angle_beta   90.00
_cell.angle_gamma   90.00
#
_symmetry.space_group_name_H-M   'P 1'
#
loop_
_entity.id
_entity.type
_entity.pdbx_description
1 polymer ?
#
loop_
_entity_poly.entity_id
_entity_poly.type
_entity_poly.pdbx_seq_one_letter_code
_entity_poly.pdbx_strand_id
1 'polypeptide(L)'
;MAERCGALVCAAALAAAIASFAGDARTEEQLRPYAVVGDAIPQSLTGAKGDVERGRNIVVNRQVGLCLLCHSGPFPEEKFQGTLAPDLKGTGARWSEGQLRLRIVDASRLNADTIMPPYYRIDGLTRVAPAFQGKPVLTAEQIEDVVAYLATLRNE
;
A
#
# COMPACT_ATOMS: atom_id res chain seq x y z
N MET A 1 -29.48 36.87 -73.61
CA MET A 1 -30.46 36.29 -72.71
C MET A 1 -29.70 35.54 -71.62
N ALA A 2 -29.85 36.01 -70.44
CA ALA A 2 -29.10 35.59 -69.28
C ALA A 2 -29.73 34.34 -68.68
N GLU A 3 -28.93 33.40 -68.24
CA GLU A 3 -29.34 32.49 -67.14
C GLU A 3 -28.13 32.22 -66.21
N ARG A 4 -28.33 32.63 -65.02
CA ARG A 4 -27.46 32.47 -63.89
C ARG A 4 -27.61 31.04 -63.28
N CYS A 5 -26.60 30.29 -63.28
CA CYS A 5 -26.58 29.02 -62.54
C CYS A 5 -25.87 29.25 -61.19
N GLY A 6 -26.64 29.15 -60.14
CA GLY A 6 -26.15 29.39 -58.79
C GLY A 6 -25.27 28.26 -58.26
N ALA A 7 -24.13 28.63 -57.73
CA ALA A 7 -23.22 27.70 -57.03
C ALA A 7 -23.77 27.42 -55.63
N LEU A 8 -24.18 26.19 -55.40
CA LEU A 8 -24.47 25.68 -54.07
C LEU A 8 -23.15 25.34 -53.39
N VAL A 9 -22.82 26.13 -52.39
CA VAL A 9 -21.69 25.88 -51.51
C VAL A 9 -22.14 24.84 -50.46
N CYS A 10 -21.72 23.58 -50.61
CA CYS A 10 -21.86 22.59 -49.60
C CYS A 10 -20.76 22.82 -48.53
N ALA A 11 -21.15 23.45 -47.42
CA ALA A 11 -20.33 23.51 -46.23
C ALA A 11 -20.41 22.15 -45.52
N ALA A 12 -19.38 21.31 -45.72
CA ALA A 12 -19.20 20.11 -44.95
C ALA A 12 -18.65 20.48 -43.58
N ALA A 13 -19.50 20.42 -42.54
CA ALA A 13 -19.09 20.55 -41.16
C ALA A 13 -18.31 19.29 -40.74
N LEU A 14 -16.99 19.39 -40.64
CA LEU A 14 -16.14 18.37 -40.03
C LEU A 14 -16.31 18.44 -38.51
N ALA A 15 -17.17 17.65 -37.92
CA ALA A 15 -17.24 17.45 -36.48
C ALA A 15 -16.03 16.62 -36.08
N ALA A 16 -14.97 17.27 -35.58
CA ALA A 16 -13.86 16.60 -34.93
C ALA A 16 -14.33 16.00 -33.59
N ALA A 17 -14.58 14.71 -33.56
CA ALA A 17 -14.78 13.96 -32.35
C ALA A 17 -13.43 13.89 -31.59
N ILE A 18 -13.24 14.78 -30.63
CA ILE A 18 -12.16 14.69 -29.66
C ILE A 18 -12.54 13.54 -28.71
N ALA A 19 -12.08 12.35 -29.01
CA ALA A 19 -12.10 11.24 -28.06
C ALA A 19 -11.17 11.61 -26.92
N SER A 20 -11.75 12.08 -25.80
CA SER A 20 -11.05 12.23 -24.53
C SER A 20 -10.64 10.84 -24.07
N PHE A 21 -9.39 10.46 -24.34
CA PHE A 21 -8.74 9.37 -23.62
C PHE A 21 -8.61 9.83 -22.17
N ALA A 22 -9.59 9.51 -21.34
CA ALA A 22 -9.41 9.47 -19.91
C ALA A 22 -8.41 8.33 -19.65
N GLY A 23 -7.11 8.66 -19.76
CA GLY A 23 -6.08 7.78 -19.28
C GLY A 23 -6.36 7.55 -17.80
N ASP A 24 -6.51 6.29 -17.39
CA ASP A 24 -6.39 5.89 -16.01
C ASP A 24 -5.02 6.37 -15.53
N ALA A 25 -4.98 7.60 -15.03
CA ALA A 25 -3.88 8.08 -14.23
C ALA A 25 -3.91 7.21 -12.96
N ARG A 26 -3.25 6.05 -13.01
CA ARG A 26 -2.78 5.40 -11.80
C ARG A 26 -1.93 6.44 -11.13
N THR A 27 -2.53 7.13 -10.17
CA THR A 27 -1.83 8.03 -9.28
C THR A 27 -0.76 7.19 -8.61
N GLU A 28 0.50 7.37 -8.99
CA GLU A 28 1.62 6.81 -8.24
C GLU A 28 1.40 7.30 -6.82
N GLU A 29 1.21 6.36 -5.90
CA GLU A 29 0.97 6.70 -4.50
C GLU A 29 2.22 7.40 -3.97
N GLN A 30 2.15 8.72 -3.88
CA GLN A 30 3.20 9.50 -3.25
C GLN A 30 3.22 9.14 -1.76
N LEU A 31 4.41 8.78 -1.26
CA LEU A 31 4.60 8.52 0.15
C LEU A 31 4.13 9.72 0.98
N ARG A 32 3.19 9.50 1.88
CA ARG A 32 2.77 10.53 2.84
C ARG A 32 3.88 10.76 3.85
N PRO A 33 4.20 12.01 4.20
CA PRO A 33 5.21 12.30 5.20
C PRO A 33 4.77 11.79 6.58
N TYR A 34 5.73 11.29 7.34
CA TYR A 34 5.52 10.84 8.72
C TYR A 34 6.70 11.24 9.60
N ALA A 35 6.47 11.36 10.90
CA ALA A 35 7.49 11.62 11.89
C ALA A 35 7.70 10.39 12.79
N VAL A 36 8.97 10.02 12.99
CA VAL A 36 9.35 9.00 13.97
C VAL A 36 9.66 9.70 15.29
N VAL A 37 9.02 9.26 16.37
CA VAL A 37 9.23 9.74 17.72
C VAL A 37 9.61 8.55 18.61
N GLY A 38 10.84 8.50 19.04
CA GLY A 38 11.39 7.34 19.74
C GLY A 38 11.34 6.07 18.86
N ASP A 39 10.61 5.07 19.32
CA ASP A 39 10.42 3.78 18.62
C ASP A 39 9.05 3.64 17.95
N ALA A 40 8.39 4.76 17.61
CA ALA A 40 7.05 4.80 17.07
C ALA A 40 6.84 5.84 15.97
N ILE A 41 5.81 5.64 15.15
CA ILE A 41 5.15 6.66 14.33
C ILE A 41 3.78 6.91 14.98
N PRO A 42 3.65 7.94 15.84
CA PRO A 42 2.44 8.15 16.65
C PRO A 42 1.19 8.47 15.81
N GLN A 43 1.37 9.23 14.74
CA GLN A 43 0.28 9.65 13.87
C GLN A 43 -0.01 8.61 12.79
N SER A 44 -1.29 8.39 12.51
CA SER A 44 -1.70 7.59 11.36
C SER A 44 -1.19 8.22 10.07
N LEU A 45 -0.71 7.40 9.12
CA LEU A 45 -0.28 7.85 7.79
C LEU A 45 -1.42 8.48 7.00
N THR A 46 -2.65 8.06 7.27
CA THR A 46 -3.85 8.56 6.57
C THR A 46 -4.61 9.63 7.36
N GLY A 47 -4.28 9.82 8.63
CA GLY A 47 -5.06 10.62 9.57
C GLY A 47 -6.33 9.91 10.07
N ALA A 48 -6.62 8.70 9.59
CA ALA A 48 -7.76 7.87 9.98
C ALA A 48 -7.29 6.54 10.58
N LYS A 49 -8.19 5.86 11.27
CA LYS A 49 -7.97 4.50 11.76
C LYS A 49 -8.19 3.51 10.63
N GLY A 50 -7.35 2.47 10.56
CA GLY A 50 -7.48 1.39 9.59
C GLY A 50 -8.65 0.44 9.91
N ASP A 51 -8.97 -0.41 8.95
CA ASP A 51 -10.01 -1.43 9.04
C ASP A 51 -9.39 -2.79 9.42
N VAL A 52 -9.91 -3.39 10.48
CA VAL A 52 -9.39 -4.64 11.06
C VAL A 52 -9.55 -5.82 10.10
N GLU A 53 -10.68 -5.91 9.40
CA GLU A 53 -10.97 -7.03 8.50
C GLU A 53 -10.09 -6.96 7.24
N ARG A 54 -9.97 -5.77 6.63
CA ARG A 54 -9.06 -5.57 5.52
C ARG A 54 -7.61 -5.83 5.93
N GLY A 55 -7.21 -5.40 7.14
CA GLY A 55 -5.89 -5.64 7.68
C GLY A 55 -5.59 -7.14 7.81
N ARG A 56 -6.54 -7.92 8.34
CA ARG A 56 -6.41 -9.37 8.39
C ARG A 56 -6.22 -9.98 7.00
N ASN A 57 -7.05 -9.56 6.04
CA ASN A 57 -6.98 -10.07 4.68
C ASN A 57 -5.64 -9.75 4.01
N ILE A 58 -5.05 -8.59 4.30
CA ILE A 58 -3.70 -8.24 3.84
C ILE A 58 -2.65 -9.16 4.49
N VAL A 59 -2.70 -9.36 5.80
CA VAL A 59 -1.71 -10.16 6.54
C VAL A 59 -1.67 -11.61 6.04
N VAL A 60 -2.82 -12.23 5.79
CA VAL A 60 -2.88 -13.62 5.29
C VAL A 60 -2.57 -13.74 3.80
N ASN A 61 -2.65 -12.65 3.05
CA ASN A 61 -2.39 -12.66 1.62
C ASN A 61 -0.88 -12.69 1.33
N ARG A 62 -0.38 -13.83 0.87
CA ARG A 62 1.05 -14.06 0.57
C ARG A 62 1.59 -13.29 -0.63
N GLN A 63 0.74 -12.64 -1.42
CA GLN A 63 1.12 -11.84 -2.59
C GLN A 63 1.05 -10.34 -2.33
N VAL A 64 0.27 -9.90 -1.32
CA VAL A 64 0.09 -8.50 -0.96
C VAL A 64 0.87 -8.16 0.30
N GLY A 65 0.49 -8.76 1.43
CA GLY A 65 1.10 -8.48 2.73
C GLY A 65 2.45 -9.15 2.94
N LEU A 66 2.68 -10.32 2.32
CA LEU A 66 3.90 -11.11 2.42
C LEU A 66 4.23 -11.58 3.86
N CYS A 67 3.42 -11.23 4.86
CA CYS A 67 3.71 -11.42 6.29
C CYS A 67 3.95 -12.88 6.64
N LEU A 68 3.06 -13.78 6.18
CA LEU A 68 3.13 -15.21 6.50
C LEU A 68 4.21 -15.98 5.72
N LEU A 69 5.01 -15.30 4.89
CA LEU A 69 6.24 -15.89 4.33
C LEU A 69 7.32 -16.03 5.41
N CYS A 70 7.31 -15.15 6.40
CA CYS A 70 8.32 -15.11 7.46
C CYS A 70 7.72 -15.33 8.86
N HIS A 71 6.51 -14.83 9.12
CA HIS A 71 5.84 -14.91 10.43
C HIS A 71 4.86 -16.07 10.50
N SER A 72 4.70 -16.61 11.71
CA SER A 72 3.52 -17.38 12.12
C SER A 72 2.51 -16.50 12.85
N GLY A 73 1.30 -17.01 13.08
CA GLY A 73 0.27 -16.31 13.83
C GLY A 73 -1.00 -17.13 14.00
N PRO A 74 -2.06 -16.55 14.59
CA PRO A 74 -3.31 -17.23 14.87
C PRO A 74 -4.19 -17.39 13.62
N PHE A 75 -3.67 -18.07 12.60
CA PHE A 75 -4.31 -18.31 11.32
C PHE A 75 -4.42 -19.82 11.05
N PRO A 76 -5.37 -20.53 11.69
CA PRO A 76 -5.47 -21.99 11.58
C PRO A 76 -5.79 -22.48 10.16
N GLU A 77 -6.37 -21.63 9.33
CA GLU A 77 -6.61 -21.91 7.91
C GLU A 77 -5.34 -21.87 7.05
N GLU A 78 -4.30 -21.15 7.51
CA GLU A 78 -3.02 -21.01 6.81
C GLU A 78 -2.05 -22.10 7.28
N LYS A 79 -1.97 -23.22 6.55
CA LYS A 79 -1.16 -24.39 6.95
C LYS A 79 0.35 -24.18 6.86
N PHE A 80 0.81 -23.30 6.00
CA PHE A 80 2.23 -23.06 5.71
C PHE A 80 2.64 -21.65 6.12
N GLN A 81 2.86 -21.45 7.42
CA GLN A 81 3.32 -20.18 7.96
C GLN A 81 4.83 -20.19 8.14
N GLY A 82 5.46 -19.03 7.92
CA GLY A 82 6.90 -18.84 8.10
C GLY A 82 7.32 -18.94 9.57
N THR A 83 8.58 -19.28 9.79
CA THR A 83 9.19 -19.36 11.12
C THR A 83 10.50 -18.57 11.24
N LEU A 84 10.76 -17.71 10.26
CA LEU A 84 11.97 -16.86 10.22
C LEU A 84 11.86 -15.63 11.13
N ALA A 85 10.65 -15.22 11.46
CA ALA A 85 10.34 -14.02 12.23
C ALA A 85 9.43 -14.38 13.43
N PRO A 86 9.34 -13.48 14.44
CA PRO A 86 8.49 -13.73 15.62
C PRO A 86 7.03 -13.96 15.26
N ASP A 87 6.34 -14.78 16.07
CA ASP A 87 4.91 -15.01 15.96
C ASP A 87 4.12 -13.71 16.12
N LEU A 88 3.12 -13.52 15.28
CA LEU A 88 2.25 -12.33 15.30
C LEU A 88 1.25 -12.36 16.45
N LYS A 89 1.03 -13.52 17.06
CA LYS A 89 0.21 -13.67 18.26
C LYS A 89 0.71 -12.75 19.37
N GLY A 90 -0.19 -12.07 20.06
CA GLY A 90 0.15 -11.16 21.15
C GLY A 90 0.79 -9.82 20.71
N THR A 91 0.90 -9.50 19.42
CA THR A 91 1.53 -8.23 18.97
C THR A 91 0.86 -7.01 19.53
N GLY A 92 -0.47 -6.98 19.60
CA GLY A 92 -1.25 -5.88 20.16
C GLY A 92 -1.14 -5.74 21.69
N ALA A 93 -0.63 -6.77 22.40
CA ALA A 93 -0.28 -6.67 23.80
C ALA A 93 1.14 -6.12 24.02
N ARG A 94 2.06 -6.44 23.09
CA ARG A 94 3.47 -6.05 23.21
C ARG A 94 3.74 -4.61 22.73
N TRP A 95 3.00 -4.11 21.74
CA TRP A 95 3.28 -2.84 21.09
C TRP A 95 2.03 -2.00 20.88
N SER A 96 2.19 -0.68 21.01
CA SER A 96 1.18 0.29 20.61
C SER A 96 1.02 0.35 19.08
N GLU A 97 -0.08 0.91 18.59
CA GLU A 97 -0.31 1.11 17.15
C GLU A 97 0.84 1.89 16.49
N GLY A 98 1.39 2.93 17.16
CA GLY A 98 2.52 3.70 16.63
C GLY A 98 3.80 2.88 16.53
N GLN A 99 4.05 1.99 17.49
CA GLN A 99 5.19 1.07 17.45
C GLN A 99 5.02 -0.01 16.38
N LEU A 100 3.82 -0.55 16.21
CA LEU A 100 3.49 -1.46 15.11
C LEU A 100 3.68 -0.79 13.76
N ARG A 101 3.19 0.45 13.64
CA ARG A 101 3.32 1.25 12.41
C ARG A 101 4.78 1.42 12.00
N LEU A 102 5.67 1.81 12.91
CA LEU A 102 7.09 1.96 12.58
C LEU A 102 7.72 0.63 12.15
N ARG A 103 7.37 -0.49 12.78
CA ARG A 103 7.87 -1.82 12.42
C ARG A 103 7.47 -2.22 11.00
N ILE A 104 6.27 -1.87 10.57
CA ILE A 104 5.79 -2.15 9.22
C ILE A 104 6.40 -1.17 8.22
N VAL A 105 6.36 0.12 8.52
CA VAL A 105 6.87 1.18 7.63
C VAL A 105 8.35 0.95 7.33
N ASP A 106 9.17 0.80 8.37
CA ASP A 106 10.61 0.59 8.22
C ASP A 106 11.23 0.01 9.51
N ALA A 107 11.24 -1.30 9.62
CA ALA A 107 11.83 -2.02 10.75
C ALA A 107 13.34 -1.76 10.91
N SER A 108 14.04 -1.33 9.85
CA SER A 108 15.48 -1.03 9.91
C SER A 108 15.81 0.17 10.80
N ARG A 109 14.83 1.01 11.09
CA ARG A 109 14.95 2.11 12.07
C ARG A 109 15.11 1.62 13.50
N LEU A 110 14.68 0.41 13.79
CA LEU A 110 14.76 -0.22 15.11
C LEU A 110 15.87 -1.26 15.19
N ASN A 111 16.14 -1.93 14.09
CA ASN A 111 17.21 -2.93 13.97
C ASN A 111 17.77 -2.87 12.54
N ALA A 112 18.99 -2.37 12.40
CA ALA A 112 19.67 -2.22 11.12
C ALA A 112 19.93 -3.56 10.41
N ASP A 113 20.01 -4.66 11.18
CA ASP A 113 20.28 -6.00 10.65
C ASP A 113 19.00 -6.79 10.34
N THR A 114 17.83 -6.14 10.39
CA THR A 114 16.57 -6.81 10.10
C THR A 114 16.48 -7.31 8.67
N ILE A 115 15.95 -8.52 8.49
CA ILE A 115 15.58 -9.04 7.17
C ILE A 115 14.17 -8.65 6.73
N MET A 116 13.38 -8.06 7.64
CA MET A 116 12.05 -7.56 7.30
C MET A 116 12.18 -6.36 6.35
N PRO A 117 11.64 -6.43 5.12
CA PRO A 117 11.72 -5.32 4.19
C PRO A 117 10.91 -4.12 4.71
N PRO A 118 11.31 -2.89 4.38
CA PRO A 118 10.47 -1.73 4.65
C PRO A 118 9.26 -1.75 3.69
N TYR A 119 8.07 -1.62 4.24
CA TYR A 119 6.84 -1.66 3.46
C TYR A 119 6.45 -0.30 2.88
N TYR A 120 7.01 0.80 3.44
CA TYR A 120 6.64 2.17 3.05
C TYR A 120 7.85 3.08 2.81
N ARG A 121 8.98 2.51 2.44
CA ARG A 121 10.18 3.23 2.00
C ARG A 121 10.55 2.79 0.60
N ILE A 122 10.96 3.74 -0.25
CA ILE A 122 11.35 3.48 -1.64
C ILE A 122 12.82 3.81 -1.91
N ASP A 123 13.42 4.64 -1.05
CA ASP A 123 14.80 5.11 -1.21
C ASP A 123 15.81 4.25 -0.46
N GLY A 124 17.05 4.20 -0.97
CA GLY A 124 18.16 3.51 -0.32
C GLY A 124 18.00 1.99 -0.25
N LEU A 125 17.16 1.40 -1.09
CA LEU A 125 16.94 -0.04 -1.19
C LEU A 125 17.83 -0.68 -2.26
N THR A 126 18.26 -1.91 -2.01
CA THR A 126 19.04 -2.71 -2.96
C THR A 126 18.30 -4.00 -3.32
N ARG A 127 18.51 -4.52 -4.53
CA ARG A 127 17.89 -5.76 -5.01
C ARG A 127 16.36 -5.77 -4.92
N VAL A 128 15.72 -4.63 -5.20
CA VAL A 128 14.27 -4.52 -5.21
C VAL A 128 13.70 -5.28 -6.41
N ALA A 129 12.73 -6.16 -6.16
CA ALA A 129 12.04 -6.87 -7.23
C ALA A 129 11.34 -5.89 -8.18
N PRO A 130 11.29 -6.17 -9.50
CA PRO A 130 10.73 -5.23 -10.49
C PRO A 130 9.33 -4.73 -10.15
N ALA A 131 8.50 -5.57 -9.52
CA ALA A 131 7.15 -5.20 -9.09
C ALA A 131 7.08 -4.08 -8.07
N PHE A 132 8.16 -3.84 -7.29
CA PHE A 132 8.20 -2.86 -6.20
C PHE A 132 9.18 -1.71 -6.44
N GLN A 133 9.82 -1.64 -7.62
CA GLN A 133 10.74 -0.55 -7.93
C GLN A 133 10.01 0.80 -7.96
N GLY A 134 10.50 1.76 -7.18
CA GLY A 134 9.96 3.12 -7.10
C GLY A 134 8.60 3.26 -6.39
N LYS A 135 8.11 2.21 -5.75
CA LYS A 135 6.82 2.25 -5.03
C LYS A 135 6.86 1.44 -3.74
N PRO A 136 6.04 1.77 -2.75
CA PRO A 136 5.96 1.02 -1.51
C PRO A 136 5.36 -0.38 -1.74
N VAL A 137 5.64 -1.31 -0.82
CA VAL A 137 5.03 -2.65 -0.82
C VAL A 137 3.54 -2.56 -0.47
N LEU A 138 3.20 -1.72 0.50
CA LEU A 138 1.82 -1.44 0.92
C LEU A 138 1.54 0.07 0.84
N THR A 139 0.31 0.43 0.53
CA THR A 139 -0.17 1.81 0.58
C THR A 139 -0.30 2.30 2.03
N ALA A 140 -0.43 3.61 2.24
CA ALA A 140 -0.66 4.18 3.55
C ALA A 140 -1.93 3.59 4.21
N GLU A 141 -3.01 3.44 3.46
CA GLU A 141 -4.27 2.85 3.90
C GLU A 141 -4.09 1.38 4.31
N GLN A 142 -3.37 0.61 3.49
CA GLN A 142 -3.09 -0.80 3.78
C GLN A 142 -2.23 -0.97 5.03
N ILE A 143 -1.28 -0.07 5.27
CA ILE A 143 -0.49 -0.08 6.52
C ILE A 143 -1.39 0.17 7.72
N GLU A 144 -2.27 1.17 7.66
CA GLU A 144 -3.20 1.46 8.77
C GLU A 144 -4.15 0.29 9.02
N ASP A 145 -4.64 -0.38 7.96
CA ASP A 145 -5.46 -1.59 8.07
C ASP A 145 -4.70 -2.72 8.80
N VAL A 146 -3.45 -2.98 8.40
CA VAL A 146 -2.60 -3.99 9.05
C VAL A 146 -2.31 -3.63 10.51
N VAL A 147 -2.00 -2.36 10.81
CA VAL A 147 -1.79 -1.86 12.17
C VAL A 147 -3.05 -2.09 13.02
N ALA A 148 -4.22 -1.71 12.50
CA ALA A 148 -5.49 -1.89 13.19
C ALA A 148 -5.74 -3.37 13.52
N TYR A 149 -5.47 -4.29 12.58
CA TYR A 149 -5.61 -5.71 12.80
C TYR A 149 -4.60 -6.25 13.84
N LEU A 150 -3.31 -5.98 13.68
CA LEU A 150 -2.28 -6.47 14.60
C LEU A 150 -2.50 -5.98 16.03
N ALA A 151 -3.04 -4.77 16.20
CA ALA A 151 -3.39 -4.23 17.51
C ALA A 151 -4.50 -5.01 18.22
N THR A 152 -5.31 -5.79 17.49
CA THR A 152 -6.33 -6.68 18.08
C THR A 152 -5.76 -7.99 18.62
N LEU A 153 -4.57 -8.39 18.17
CA LEU A 153 -3.92 -9.65 18.58
C LEU A 153 -3.31 -9.50 19.99
N ARG A 154 -4.15 -9.52 21.02
CA ARG A 154 -3.76 -9.28 22.41
C ARG A 154 -3.62 -10.55 23.25
N ASN A 155 -4.18 -11.66 22.79
CA ASN A 155 -4.11 -12.94 23.53
C ASN A 155 -2.83 -13.69 23.16
N GLU A 156 -2.21 -14.29 24.15
CA GLU A 156 -1.07 -15.20 24.03
C GLU A 156 -1.50 -16.62 23.62
#